data_6ecba96b6e905dd24a2999071761316b
#
_entry.id   6ecba96b6e905dd24a2999071761316b
#
_cell.length_a   1.000
_cell.length_b   1.000
_cell.length_c   1.000
_cell.angle_alpha   90.00
_cell.angle_beta   90.00
_cell.angle_gamma   90.00
#
_symmetry.space_group_name_H-M   'P 1'
#
loop_
_entity.id
_entity.type
_entity.pdbx_description
1 polymer ?
#
loop_
_entity_poly.entity_id
_entity_poly.type
_entity_poly.pdbx_seq_one_letter_code
_entity_poly.pdbx_strand_id
1 'polypeptide(L)'
;MRWPHVFAQEGDVALSRGSWLRSAAEPYASLAEAELADRLVSRAHPIPSAAPSQTLHSQAAQAGGALLEVDQVSIDYVTDERVLRATHQVSLQVHAAERFVLLGASGCGKSTLLKAMAGFVPVSEGAIRLAGQPVEGPGPDRVMVFQEFDQLPPWKTVRENVMFPLLASRRCSKAEARERADLYLDKVGLSRFADVHPHQLSGGMKQRVAIARALAMHPQVLLMDEPFAALDALTRRRMQEELLALWDELRFTLVFVTHSIEEALVVGSRVAILSPHPGRLRAEINAHAFGLASGGSAEFEAAHQRIHRLLFDEDRAGAPTAASPDSSATTGLRRVA
;
A
#
# COMPACT_ATOMS: atom_id res chain seq x y z
N MET A 1 48.48 10.05 24.83
CA MET A 1 47.55 11.05 25.43
C MET A 1 46.45 10.28 26.11
N ARG A 2 46.30 10.45 27.43
CA ARG A 2 45.38 9.70 28.30
C ARG A 2 44.04 10.39 28.31
N TRP A 3 42.96 9.59 28.25
CA TRP A 3 41.58 10.03 28.55
C TRP A 3 41.30 9.81 30.06
N PRO A 4 40.58 10.73 30.74
CA PRO A 4 40.26 10.55 32.17
C PRO A 4 38.91 9.80 32.33
N HIS A 5 38.90 8.86 33.26
CA HIS A 5 37.72 8.23 33.84
C HIS A 5 36.91 9.24 34.67
N VAL A 6 35.60 9.24 34.48
CA VAL A 6 34.65 9.83 35.48
C VAL A 6 33.65 8.75 35.83
N PHE A 7 33.75 8.28 37.06
CA PHE A 7 32.70 7.54 37.79
C PHE A 7 31.64 8.51 38.25
N ALA A 8 30.38 8.22 38.10
CA ALA A 8 29.27 8.84 38.82
C ALA A 8 28.22 7.79 39.17
N GLN A 9 27.97 7.69 40.37
CA GLN A 9 27.07 7.10 41.34
C GLN A 9 25.68 6.71 40.83
N GLU A 10 25.26 5.55 41.36
CA GLU A 10 23.88 5.03 41.36
C GLU A 10 22.93 6.00 42.07
N GLY A 11 21.79 6.25 41.44
CA GLY A 11 20.65 6.91 42.03
C GLY A 11 19.39 6.34 41.45
N ASP A 12 18.67 5.53 42.22
CA ASP A 12 17.35 4.98 41.97
C ASP A 12 16.34 6.06 41.56
N VAL A 13 15.84 6.03 40.32
CA VAL A 13 14.62 6.74 39.95
C VAL A 13 13.68 5.74 39.25
N ALA A 14 12.62 5.37 39.98
CA ALA A 14 11.50 4.62 39.47
C ALA A 14 10.79 5.45 38.38
N LEU A 15 11.05 5.15 37.14
CA LEU A 15 10.37 5.74 35.99
C LEU A 15 9.07 4.99 35.70
N SER A 16 7.96 5.69 35.83
CA SER A 16 6.61 5.21 35.50
C SER A 16 6.50 4.79 34.06
N ARG A 17 5.79 3.66 33.81
CA ARG A 17 5.64 2.97 32.52
C ARG A 17 5.00 3.80 31.37
N GLY A 18 4.80 5.11 31.51
CA GLY A 18 4.11 5.96 30.55
C GLY A 18 4.98 6.94 29.76
N SER A 19 6.27 7.10 30.09
CA SER A 19 7.08 8.19 29.51
C SER A 19 7.84 7.81 28.23
N TRP A 20 8.03 6.53 27.93
CA TRP A 20 8.83 6.06 26.77
C TRP A 20 8.14 6.21 25.42
N LEU A 21 6.80 6.27 25.38
CA LEU A 21 6.04 6.44 24.13
C LEU A 21 5.99 7.90 23.66
N ARG A 22 6.32 8.87 24.50
CA ARG A 22 6.28 10.30 24.12
C ARG A 22 7.61 10.83 23.56
N SER A 23 8.72 10.17 23.80
CA SER A 23 10.04 10.67 23.36
C SER A 23 10.48 10.18 21.99
N ALA A 24 9.81 9.19 21.40
CA ALA A 24 10.16 8.63 20.09
C ALA A 24 9.31 9.15 18.91
N ALA A 25 8.37 10.06 19.18
CA ALA A 25 7.38 10.53 18.19
C ALA A 25 7.65 11.93 17.62
N GLU A 26 8.78 12.57 18.01
CA GLU A 26 9.14 13.84 17.37
C GLU A 26 10.42 13.67 16.52
N PRO A 27 10.37 13.93 15.21
CA PRO A 27 10.03 15.22 14.60
C PRO A 27 9.08 15.20 13.38
N TYR A 28 8.24 14.20 13.16
CA TYR A 28 7.47 14.04 11.91
C TYR A 28 5.95 14.07 12.05
N ALA A 29 5.39 14.26 13.23
CA ALA A 29 3.94 14.30 13.39
C ALA A 29 3.46 15.75 13.62
N SER A 30 2.52 16.21 12.78
CA SER A 30 1.70 17.37 13.10
C SER A 30 0.81 17.06 14.30
N LEU A 31 0.40 18.08 15.08
CA LEU A 31 -0.50 17.91 16.25
C LEU A 31 -1.74 17.05 15.93
N ALA A 32 -2.23 17.09 14.70
CA ALA A 32 -3.37 16.28 14.23
C ALA A 32 -3.07 14.78 14.15
N GLU A 33 -1.82 14.38 13.84
CA GLU A 33 -1.42 12.97 13.78
C GLU A 33 -1.20 12.38 15.18
N ALA A 34 -0.74 13.18 16.12
CA ALA A 34 -0.60 12.76 17.53
C ALA A 34 -1.97 12.54 18.20
N GLU A 35 -2.96 13.40 17.95
CA GLU A 35 -4.35 13.20 18.40
C GLU A 35 -5.04 11.99 17.74
N LEU A 36 -4.73 11.72 16.48
CA LEU A 36 -5.25 10.54 15.78
C LEU A 36 -4.67 9.24 16.35
N ALA A 37 -3.38 9.22 16.70
CA ALA A 37 -2.73 8.09 17.34
C ALA A 37 -3.32 7.78 18.72
N ASP A 38 -3.60 8.80 19.52
CA ASP A 38 -4.19 8.64 20.87
C ASP A 38 -5.66 8.15 20.79
N ARG A 39 -6.43 8.57 19.80
CA ARG A 39 -7.80 8.06 19.53
C ARG A 39 -7.82 6.62 19.05
N LEU A 40 -6.81 6.19 18.30
CA LEU A 40 -6.68 4.81 17.80
C LEU A 40 -6.34 3.82 18.93
N VAL A 41 -5.53 4.25 19.91
CA VAL A 41 -5.19 3.43 21.09
C VAL A 41 -6.38 3.29 22.07
N SER A 42 -7.24 4.31 22.18
CA SER A 42 -8.37 4.34 23.12
C SER A 42 -9.61 3.55 22.66
N ARG A 43 -9.69 3.15 21.38
CA ARG A 43 -10.85 2.42 20.80
C ARG A 43 -10.60 0.95 20.48
N ALA A 44 -9.54 0.34 21.02
CA ALA A 44 -9.31 -1.09 20.83
C ALA A 44 -10.42 -1.90 21.54
N HIS A 45 -11.44 -2.29 20.78
CA HIS A 45 -12.44 -3.28 21.24
C HIS A 45 -11.76 -4.63 21.46
N PRO A 46 -12.18 -5.43 22.47
CA PRO A 46 -11.65 -6.76 22.68
C PRO A 46 -12.01 -7.63 21.47
N ILE A 47 -10.96 -8.11 20.76
CA ILE A 47 -11.11 -8.98 19.60
C ILE A 47 -11.45 -10.38 20.12
N PRO A 48 -12.55 -11.02 19.65
CA PRO A 48 -12.85 -12.41 20.00
C PRO A 48 -11.75 -13.32 19.50
N SER A 49 -11.40 -14.32 20.33
CA SER A 49 -10.46 -15.39 20.00
C SER A 49 -10.91 -16.11 18.72
N ALA A 50 -10.24 -15.86 17.62
CA ALA A 50 -10.63 -16.41 16.31
C ALA A 50 -9.81 -17.66 15.99
N ALA A 51 -10.51 -18.70 15.61
CA ALA A 51 -10.01 -19.88 14.91
C ALA A 51 -9.31 -19.51 13.58
N PRO A 52 -8.44 -20.34 13.01
CA PRO A 52 -7.55 -19.97 11.91
C PRO A 52 -8.29 -19.52 10.65
N SER A 53 -7.78 -18.47 10.03
CA SER A 53 -8.34 -17.73 8.87
C SER A 53 -8.65 -18.60 7.63
N GLN A 54 -8.22 -19.84 7.58
CA GLN A 54 -8.49 -20.78 6.48
C GLN A 54 -9.99 -21.07 6.27
N THR A 55 -10.81 -21.00 7.33
CA THR A 55 -12.27 -21.24 7.24
C THR A 55 -13.02 -20.09 6.57
N LEU A 56 -12.55 -18.84 6.71
CA LEU A 56 -13.21 -17.68 6.11
C LEU A 56 -12.88 -17.52 4.62
N HIS A 57 -11.65 -17.85 4.19
CA HIS A 57 -11.28 -17.91 2.77
C HIS A 57 -12.13 -18.94 2.02
N SER A 58 -12.40 -20.08 2.63
CA SER A 58 -13.22 -21.13 2.08
C SER A 58 -14.71 -20.75 1.94
N GLN A 59 -15.25 -19.94 2.86
CA GLN A 59 -16.64 -19.49 2.81
C GLN A 59 -16.87 -18.38 1.78
N ALA A 60 -15.99 -17.40 1.63
CA ALA A 60 -16.09 -16.36 0.62
C ALA A 60 -15.88 -16.91 -0.80
N ALA A 61 -14.96 -17.85 -0.97
CA ALA A 61 -14.72 -18.52 -2.25
C ALA A 61 -15.91 -19.40 -2.69
N GLN A 62 -16.66 -19.98 -1.76
CA GLN A 62 -17.84 -20.82 -2.05
C GLN A 62 -19.08 -19.99 -2.42
N ALA A 63 -19.16 -18.71 -2.01
CA ALA A 63 -20.30 -17.85 -2.28
C ALA A 63 -20.18 -17.05 -3.59
N GLY A 64 -19.06 -17.11 -4.31
CA GLY A 64 -18.83 -16.32 -5.54
C GLY A 64 -18.84 -14.80 -5.33
N GLY A 65 -18.85 -14.32 -4.07
CA GLY A 65 -18.88 -12.91 -3.70
C GLY A 65 -17.47 -12.26 -3.65
N ALA A 66 -17.46 -10.94 -3.69
CA ALA A 66 -16.23 -10.16 -3.51
C ALA A 66 -15.72 -10.30 -2.07
N LEU A 67 -14.39 -10.46 -1.90
CA LEU A 67 -13.75 -10.44 -0.58
C LEU A 67 -13.60 -9.01 -0.05
N LEU A 68 -13.14 -8.08 -0.89
CA LEU A 68 -13.05 -6.66 -0.58
C LEU A 68 -13.94 -5.89 -1.55
N GLU A 69 -14.84 -5.09 -1.01
CA GLU A 69 -15.77 -4.25 -1.77
C GLU A 69 -15.50 -2.78 -1.46
N VAL A 70 -15.38 -1.99 -2.50
CA VAL A 70 -15.34 -0.53 -2.47
C VAL A 70 -16.57 -0.06 -3.21
N ASP A 71 -17.48 0.64 -2.50
CA ASP A 71 -18.78 1.02 -3.03
C ASP A 71 -18.97 2.54 -2.98
N GLN A 72 -18.95 3.18 -4.16
CA GLN A 72 -19.13 4.62 -4.38
C GLN A 72 -18.24 5.50 -3.49
N VAL A 73 -16.98 5.10 -3.27
CA VAL A 73 -16.08 5.73 -2.31
C VAL A 73 -15.52 7.05 -2.85
N SER A 74 -15.80 8.13 -2.10
CA SER A 74 -15.13 9.43 -2.23
C SER A 74 -14.32 9.70 -0.98
N ILE A 75 -13.12 10.28 -1.15
CA ILE A 75 -12.21 10.64 -0.06
C ILE A 75 -11.79 12.08 -0.22
N ASP A 76 -12.06 12.88 0.80
CA ASP A 76 -11.75 14.30 0.86
C ASP A 76 -10.73 14.59 1.97
N TYR A 77 -9.73 15.39 1.65
CA TYR A 77 -8.86 15.99 2.66
C TYR A 77 -9.35 17.43 2.92
N VAL A 78 -9.72 17.67 4.16
CA VAL A 78 -10.19 18.98 4.60
C VAL A 78 -9.03 19.70 5.27
N THR A 79 -8.64 20.84 4.74
CA THR A 79 -7.72 21.81 5.36
C THR A 79 -8.48 23.09 5.69
N ASP A 80 -7.93 23.95 6.52
CA ASP A 80 -8.57 25.22 6.91
C ASP A 80 -8.92 26.12 5.70
N GLU A 81 -8.21 25.95 4.57
CA GLU A 81 -8.39 26.79 3.39
C GLU A 81 -9.20 26.13 2.27
N ARG A 82 -9.22 24.80 2.19
CA ARG A 82 -9.85 24.10 1.06
C ARG A 82 -10.16 22.63 1.36
N VAL A 83 -11.12 22.10 0.60
CA VAL A 83 -11.41 20.67 0.50
C VAL A 83 -10.74 20.13 -0.78
N LEU A 84 -9.88 19.13 -0.64
CA LEU A 84 -9.22 18.46 -1.74
C LEU A 84 -9.81 17.05 -1.90
N ARG A 85 -10.55 16.81 -2.98
CA ARG A 85 -11.13 15.48 -3.27
C ARG A 85 -10.11 14.58 -3.94
N ALA A 86 -9.54 13.63 -3.20
CA ALA A 86 -8.53 12.70 -3.72
C ALA A 86 -9.12 11.65 -4.65
N THR A 87 -10.27 11.05 -4.29
CA THR A 87 -11.01 10.09 -5.11
C THR A 87 -12.49 10.47 -5.17
N HIS A 88 -13.19 10.08 -6.24
CA HIS A 88 -14.59 10.41 -6.41
C HIS A 88 -15.38 9.21 -6.94
N GLN A 89 -16.33 8.73 -6.13
CA GLN A 89 -17.29 7.66 -6.44
C GLN A 89 -16.63 6.40 -7.06
N VAL A 90 -15.52 5.95 -6.47
CA VAL A 90 -14.83 4.74 -6.92
C VAL A 90 -15.61 3.53 -6.43
N SER A 91 -15.95 2.63 -7.37
CA SER A 91 -16.52 1.32 -7.05
C SER A 91 -15.68 0.23 -7.69
N LEU A 92 -15.26 -0.76 -6.90
CA LEU A 92 -14.53 -1.93 -7.36
C LEU A 92 -14.71 -3.10 -6.40
N GLN A 93 -14.44 -4.30 -6.89
CA GLN A 93 -14.54 -5.54 -6.14
C GLN A 93 -13.26 -6.35 -6.33
N VAL A 94 -12.72 -6.89 -5.24
CA VAL A 94 -11.56 -7.78 -5.25
C VAL A 94 -11.99 -9.16 -4.74
N HIS A 95 -11.67 -10.20 -5.49
CA HIS A 95 -12.03 -11.57 -5.13
C HIS A 95 -10.92 -12.28 -4.36
N ALA A 96 -11.26 -13.35 -3.66
CA ALA A 96 -10.29 -14.16 -2.95
C ALA A 96 -9.22 -14.72 -3.89
N ALA A 97 -7.97 -14.74 -3.44
CA ALA A 97 -6.80 -15.18 -4.22
C ALA A 97 -6.60 -14.42 -5.54
N GLU A 98 -7.08 -13.18 -5.64
CA GLU A 98 -6.87 -12.29 -6.78
C GLU A 98 -5.62 -11.43 -6.58
N ARG A 99 -4.94 -11.10 -7.69
CA ARG A 99 -3.90 -10.07 -7.76
C ARG A 99 -4.50 -8.85 -8.46
N PHE A 100 -5.13 -7.99 -7.69
CA PHE A 100 -5.81 -6.80 -8.16
C PHE A 100 -4.86 -5.60 -8.16
N VAL A 101 -4.70 -4.93 -9.29
CA VAL A 101 -3.78 -3.79 -9.42
C VAL A 101 -4.55 -2.50 -9.61
N LEU A 102 -4.20 -1.48 -8.82
CA LEU A 102 -4.61 -0.09 -9.02
C LEU A 102 -3.52 0.64 -9.79
N LEU A 103 -3.81 1.03 -11.01
CA LEU A 103 -2.91 1.74 -11.90
C LEU A 103 -3.41 3.17 -12.16
N GLY A 104 -2.52 4.14 -12.22
CA GLY A 104 -2.86 5.53 -12.54
C GLY A 104 -1.68 6.46 -12.40
N ALA A 105 -1.81 7.69 -12.88
CA ALA A 105 -0.80 8.72 -12.76
C ALA A 105 -0.48 9.05 -11.29
N SER A 106 0.72 9.61 -11.03
CA SER A 106 1.05 10.10 -9.68
C SER A 106 0.07 11.17 -9.23
N GLY A 107 -0.33 11.11 -7.95
CA GLY A 107 -1.29 12.07 -7.37
C GLY A 107 -2.77 11.81 -7.68
N CYS A 108 -3.13 10.75 -8.42
CA CYS A 108 -4.54 10.46 -8.74
C CYS A 108 -5.34 9.80 -7.59
N GLY A 109 -4.75 9.61 -6.40
CA GLY A 109 -5.47 9.09 -5.24
C GLY A 109 -5.32 7.59 -4.97
N LYS A 110 -4.46 6.83 -5.70
CA LYS A 110 -4.24 5.39 -5.50
C LYS A 110 -3.85 5.03 -4.06
N SER A 111 -2.80 5.67 -3.55
CA SER A 111 -2.31 5.45 -2.18
C SER A 111 -3.35 5.87 -1.14
N THR A 112 -4.11 6.93 -1.40
CA THR A 112 -5.23 7.36 -0.54
C THR A 112 -6.32 6.28 -0.48
N LEU A 113 -6.74 5.76 -1.64
CA LEU A 113 -7.72 4.68 -1.72
C LEU A 113 -7.22 3.41 -1.03
N LEU A 114 -5.94 3.05 -1.25
CA LEU A 114 -5.32 1.90 -0.59
C LEU A 114 -5.28 2.06 0.94
N LYS A 115 -4.94 3.26 1.43
CA LYS A 115 -4.96 3.59 2.87
C LYS A 115 -6.37 3.54 3.44
N ALA A 116 -7.40 3.92 2.67
CA ALA A 116 -8.79 3.77 3.09
C ALA A 116 -9.21 2.29 3.15
N MET A 117 -8.79 1.45 2.19
CA MET A 117 -8.98 -0.01 2.26
C MET A 117 -8.28 -0.61 3.48
N ALA A 118 -7.13 -0.08 3.89
CA ALA A 118 -6.43 -0.49 5.11
C ALA A 118 -7.10 0.01 6.40
N GLY A 119 -8.03 0.98 6.30
CA GLY A 119 -8.68 1.62 7.44
C GLY A 119 -7.88 2.74 8.09
N PHE A 120 -6.79 3.23 7.43
CA PHE A 120 -6.00 4.36 7.94
C PHE A 120 -6.60 5.72 7.60
N VAL A 121 -7.40 5.81 6.55
CA VAL A 121 -8.05 7.03 6.09
C VAL A 121 -9.55 6.79 6.06
N PRO A 122 -10.37 7.64 6.70
CA PRO A 122 -11.81 7.52 6.63
C PRO A 122 -12.31 7.87 5.23
N VAL A 123 -13.41 7.27 4.81
CA VAL A 123 -14.13 7.63 3.60
C VAL A 123 -15.08 8.80 3.88
N SER A 124 -15.20 9.76 2.94
CA SER A 124 -16.14 10.87 3.06
C SER A 124 -17.54 10.48 2.59
N GLU A 125 -17.62 9.64 1.56
CA GLU A 125 -18.86 9.11 0.97
C GLU A 125 -18.65 7.66 0.57
N GLY A 126 -19.71 6.86 0.58
CA GLY A 126 -19.66 5.44 0.22
C GLY A 126 -19.22 4.54 1.37
N ALA A 127 -18.80 3.34 1.06
CA ALA A 127 -18.38 2.35 2.07
C ALA A 127 -17.32 1.39 1.52
N ILE A 128 -16.43 0.92 2.42
CA ILE A 128 -15.51 -0.19 2.13
C ILE A 128 -15.88 -1.35 3.06
N ARG A 129 -15.98 -2.56 2.50
CA ARG A 129 -16.29 -3.78 3.24
C ARG A 129 -15.25 -4.85 2.96
N LEU A 130 -14.85 -5.60 4.00
CA LEU A 130 -14.02 -6.78 3.88
C LEU A 130 -14.80 -7.99 4.40
N ALA A 131 -14.98 -9.02 3.57
CA ALA A 131 -15.82 -10.19 3.87
C ALA A 131 -17.22 -9.77 4.36
N GLY A 132 -17.82 -8.74 3.73
CA GLY A 132 -19.13 -8.19 4.06
C GLY A 132 -19.16 -7.28 5.31
N GLN A 133 -18.06 -7.16 6.06
CA GLN A 133 -17.99 -6.32 7.26
C GLN A 133 -17.41 -4.94 6.92
N PRO A 134 -17.96 -3.85 7.46
CA PRO A 134 -17.45 -2.51 7.20
C PRO A 134 -16.02 -2.34 7.74
N VAL A 135 -15.20 -1.60 6.98
CA VAL A 135 -13.83 -1.22 7.36
C VAL A 135 -13.90 0.10 8.13
N GLU A 136 -13.86 0.04 9.46
CA GLU A 136 -13.95 1.22 10.33
C GLU A 136 -12.58 1.69 10.84
N GLY A 137 -11.54 0.86 10.72
CA GLY A 137 -10.18 1.16 11.18
C GLY A 137 -9.18 0.09 10.77
N PRO A 138 -7.88 0.25 11.09
CA PRO A 138 -6.86 -0.74 10.79
C PRO A 138 -7.15 -2.08 11.48
N GLY A 139 -6.85 -3.17 10.78
CA GLY A 139 -7.08 -4.52 11.30
C GLY A 139 -6.00 -5.52 10.85
N PRO A 140 -5.82 -6.62 11.60
CA PRO A 140 -4.84 -7.65 11.28
C PRO A 140 -5.29 -8.57 10.13
N ASP A 141 -6.51 -8.43 9.68
CA ASP A 141 -7.13 -9.12 8.52
C ASP A 141 -6.72 -8.50 7.18
N ARG A 142 -6.19 -7.27 7.21
CA ARG A 142 -5.66 -6.54 6.08
C ARG A 142 -4.37 -5.82 6.46
N VAL A 143 -3.27 -6.21 5.87
CA VAL A 143 -1.95 -5.69 6.21
C VAL A 143 -1.39 -4.89 5.04
N MET A 144 -0.80 -3.73 5.35
CA MET A 144 -0.22 -2.84 4.35
C MET A 144 1.30 -2.92 4.37
N VAL A 145 1.89 -3.01 3.17
CA VAL A 145 3.32 -2.83 2.89
C VAL A 145 3.49 -1.48 2.20
N PHE A 146 4.24 -0.58 2.83
CA PHE A 146 4.45 0.78 2.35
C PHE A 146 5.58 0.86 1.32
N GLN A 147 5.60 1.94 0.56
CA GLN A 147 6.65 2.26 -0.41
C GLN A 147 8.01 2.46 0.24
N GLU A 148 8.04 3.05 1.43
CA GLU A 148 9.26 3.41 2.13
C GLU A 148 9.97 2.18 2.72
N PHE A 149 11.32 2.16 2.63
CA PHE A 149 12.13 1.09 3.20
C PHE A 149 12.27 1.18 4.73
N ASP A 150 11.98 2.34 5.32
CA ASP A 150 12.16 2.60 6.76
C ASP A 150 10.93 2.20 7.61
N GLN A 151 10.03 1.42 7.02
CA GLN A 151 8.88 0.83 7.70
C GLN A 151 9.24 -0.26 8.72
N LEU A 152 10.51 -0.66 8.80
CA LEU A 152 10.98 -1.66 9.76
C LEU A 152 11.56 -0.97 11.00
N PRO A 153 11.07 -1.25 12.24
CA PRO A 153 11.69 -0.81 13.47
C PRO A 153 13.21 -1.05 13.49
N PRO A 154 14.07 -0.01 13.44
CA PRO A 154 15.51 -0.18 13.25
C PRO A 154 16.22 -0.80 14.47
N TRP A 155 15.58 -0.73 15.65
CA TRP A 155 16.09 -1.31 16.90
C TRP A 155 15.73 -2.79 17.11
N LYS A 156 15.00 -3.39 16.17
CA LYS A 156 14.64 -4.80 16.16
C LYS A 156 15.44 -5.54 15.10
N THR A 157 15.81 -6.80 15.40
CA THR A 157 16.38 -7.68 14.37
C THR A 157 15.35 -7.97 13.28
N VAL A 158 15.79 -8.54 12.16
CA VAL A 158 14.93 -8.98 11.06
C VAL A 158 13.86 -9.94 11.56
N ARG A 159 14.24 -10.96 12.33
CA ARG A 159 13.30 -11.90 12.96
C ARG A 159 12.31 -11.19 13.88
N GLU A 160 12.78 -10.31 14.73
CA GLU A 160 11.94 -9.56 15.66
C GLU A 160 10.98 -8.61 14.93
N ASN A 161 11.37 -8.07 13.77
CA ASN A 161 10.48 -7.29 12.91
C ASN A 161 9.30 -8.12 12.41
N VAL A 162 9.52 -9.38 12.01
CA VAL A 162 8.45 -10.27 11.58
C VAL A 162 7.60 -10.75 12.77
N MET A 163 8.23 -11.03 13.91
CA MET A 163 7.52 -11.44 15.14
C MET A 163 6.65 -10.32 15.74
N PHE A 164 7.04 -9.06 15.55
CA PHE A 164 6.44 -7.92 16.25
C PHE A 164 4.91 -7.83 16.10
N PRO A 165 4.33 -7.82 14.89
CA PRO A 165 2.88 -7.73 14.76
C PRO A 165 2.15 -8.97 15.27
N LEU A 166 2.75 -10.15 15.21
CA LEU A 166 2.21 -11.39 15.76
C LEU A 166 2.03 -11.31 17.27
N LEU A 167 3.05 -10.79 17.97
CA LEU A 167 3.02 -10.60 19.41
C LEU A 167 2.12 -9.42 19.83
N ALA A 168 2.15 -8.32 19.08
CA ALA A 168 1.33 -7.14 19.35
C ALA A 168 -0.16 -7.45 19.22
N SER A 169 -0.54 -8.28 18.25
CA SER A 169 -1.93 -8.72 18.06
C SER A 169 -2.38 -9.80 19.05
N ARG A 170 -1.48 -10.30 19.92
CA ARG A 170 -1.72 -11.39 20.88
C ARG A 170 -2.31 -12.67 20.26
N ARG A 171 -2.01 -12.93 18.99
CA ARG A 171 -2.57 -14.06 18.23
C ARG A 171 -1.82 -15.38 18.46
N CYS A 172 -0.60 -15.31 19.00
CA CYS A 172 0.22 -16.50 19.24
C CYS A 172 1.24 -16.25 20.37
N SER A 173 1.76 -17.33 20.90
CA SER A 173 2.87 -17.33 21.87
C SER A 173 4.17 -16.84 21.23
N LYS A 174 5.17 -16.51 22.06
CA LYS A 174 6.50 -16.10 21.57
C LYS A 174 7.19 -17.21 20.77
N ALA A 175 6.99 -18.47 21.15
CA ALA A 175 7.55 -19.63 20.45
C ALA A 175 6.93 -19.78 19.04
N GLU A 176 5.62 -19.75 18.94
CA GLU A 176 4.89 -19.78 17.66
C GLU A 176 5.21 -18.58 16.77
N ALA A 177 5.34 -17.38 17.36
CA ALA A 177 5.73 -16.18 16.61
C ALA A 177 7.13 -16.33 16.01
N ARG A 178 8.07 -16.95 16.75
CA ARG A 178 9.43 -17.22 16.28
C ARG A 178 9.42 -18.24 15.13
N GLU A 179 8.76 -19.36 15.32
CA GLU A 179 8.65 -20.41 14.30
C GLU A 179 8.05 -19.86 13.00
N ARG A 180 6.97 -19.10 13.13
CA ARG A 180 6.32 -18.46 11.98
C ARG A 180 7.22 -17.42 11.31
N ALA A 181 7.94 -16.60 12.09
CA ALA A 181 8.89 -15.65 11.55
C ALA A 181 10.02 -16.36 10.77
N ASP A 182 10.59 -17.41 11.31
CA ASP A 182 11.65 -18.18 10.67
C ASP A 182 11.14 -18.82 9.36
N LEU A 183 9.92 -19.36 9.34
CA LEU A 183 9.27 -19.91 8.15
C LEU A 183 9.12 -18.85 7.04
N TYR A 184 8.59 -17.65 7.36
CA TYR A 184 8.38 -16.61 6.34
C TYR A 184 9.69 -15.94 5.90
N LEU A 185 10.70 -15.88 6.77
CA LEU A 185 12.05 -15.45 6.39
C LEU A 185 12.72 -16.45 5.44
N ASP A 186 12.48 -17.74 5.62
CA ASP A 186 12.94 -18.76 4.69
C ASP A 186 12.29 -18.61 3.31
N LYS A 187 10.98 -18.43 3.25
CA LYS A 187 10.22 -18.23 2.00
C LYS A 187 10.71 -17.02 1.18
N VAL A 188 11.23 -15.98 1.85
CA VAL A 188 11.81 -14.81 1.17
C VAL A 188 13.34 -14.86 1.03
N GLY A 189 13.95 -16.03 1.35
CA GLY A 189 15.40 -16.26 1.21
C GLY A 189 16.27 -15.46 2.17
N LEU A 190 15.76 -15.10 3.36
CA LEU A 190 16.45 -14.28 4.35
C LEU A 190 16.76 -14.97 5.66
N SER A 191 16.70 -16.31 5.74
CA SER A 191 17.00 -17.09 6.96
C SER A 191 18.36 -16.75 7.57
N ARG A 192 19.39 -16.53 6.72
CA ARG A 192 20.75 -16.17 7.15
C ARG A 192 20.87 -14.77 7.76
N PHE A 193 19.89 -13.91 7.52
CA PHE A 193 19.84 -12.52 7.96
C PHE A 193 18.84 -12.31 9.11
N ALA A 194 18.35 -13.39 9.72
CA ALA A 194 17.30 -13.30 10.74
C ALA A 194 17.72 -12.50 11.98
N ASP A 195 19.00 -12.56 12.35
CA ASP A 195 19.52 -11.94 13.59
C ASP A 195 20.26 -10.62 13.35
N VAL A 196 20.29 -10.09 12.11
CA VAL A 196 20.83 -8.75 11.80
C VAL A 196 19.75 -7.67 11.92
N HIS A 197 20.17 -6.39 11.92
CA HIS A 197 19.27 -5.25 11.99
C HIS A 197 18.98 -4.64 10.60
N PRO A 198 17.87 -3.91 10.42
CA PRO A 198 17.47 -3.36 9.12
C PRO A 198 18.52 -2.48 8.43
N HIS A 199 19.35 -1.73 9.18
CA HIS A 199 20.42 -0.90 8.61
C HIS A 199 21.51 -1.71 7.90
N GLN A 200 21.63 -3.01 8.16
CA GLN A 200 22.59 -3.94 7.53
C GLN A 200 22.05 -4.57 6.23
N LEU A 201 20.82 -4.25 5.84
CA LEU A 201 20.14 -4.81 4.67
C LEU A 201 20.13 -3.84 3.50
N SER A 202 20.17 -4.37 2.27
CA SER A 202 19.84 -3.59 1.07
C SER A 202 18.33 -3.23 1.04
N GLY A 203 17.95 -2.24 0.20
CA GLY A 203 16.55 -1.85 0.03
C GLY A 203 15.64 -3.02 -0.37
N GLY A 204 16.05 -3.86 -1.33
CA GLY A 204 15.30 -5.06 -1.71
C GLY A 204 15.18 -6.09 -0.58
N MET A 205 16.22 -6.27 0.25
CA MET A 205 16.14 -7.14 1.43
C MET A 205 15.17 -6.58 2.48
N LYS A 206 15.19 -5.28 2.73
CA LYS A 206 14.21 -4.62 3.63
C LYS A 206 12.78 -4.85 3.16
N GLN A 207 12.54 -4.75 1.85
CA GLN A 207 11.22 -4.99 1.26
C GLN A 207 10.76 -6.44 1.42
N ARG A 208 11.66 -7.42 1.23
CA ARG A 208 11.37 -8.83 1.51
C ARG A 208 11.00 -9.07 2.98
N VAL A 209 11.69 -8.43 3.91
CA VAL A 209 11.34 -8.49 5.34
C VAL A 209 9.96 -7.92 5.59
N ALA A 210 9.60 -6.79 4.95
CA ALA A 210 8.27 -6.20 5.08
C ALA A 210 7.17 -7.11 4.52
N ILE A 211 7.42 -7.77 3.38
CA ILE A 211 6.51 -8.77 2.80
C ILE A 211 6.38 -9.99 3.74
N ALA A 212 7.49 -10.54 4.23
CA ALA A 212 7.48 -11.65 5.18
C ALA A 212 6.72 -11.31 6.47
N ARG A 213 6.92 -10.10 7.02
CA ARG A 213 6.20 -9.57 8.18
C ARG A 213 4.69 -9.51 7.95
N ALA A 214 4.29 -9.05 6.77
CA ALA A 214 2.89 -8.93 6.41
C ALA A 214 2.23 -10.31 6.21
N LEU A 215 2.87 -11.21 5.46
CA LEU A 215 2.35 -12.55 5.18
C LEU A 215 2.32 -13.45 6.42
N ALA A 216 3.27 -13.28 7.37
CA ALA A 216 3.26 -14.00 8.64
C ALA A 216 2.00 -13.75 9.48
N MET A 217 1.32 -12.61 9.27
CA MET A 217 0.05 -12.31 9.93
C MET A 217 -1.13 -13.11 9.36
N HIS A 218 -0.98 -13.80 8.22
CA HIS A 218 -2.04 -14.47 7.47
C HIS A 218 -3.23 -13.54 7.22
N PRO A 219 -3.02 -12.37 6.60
CA PRO A 219 -4.10 -11.44 6.34
C PRO A 219 -5.06 -12.00 5.28
N GLN A 220 -6.32 -11.56 5.29
CA GLN A 220 -7.26 -11.85 4.21
C GLN A 220 -6.87 -11.11 2.93
N VAL A 221 -6.36 -9.87 3.08
CA VAL A 221 -5.90 -9.04 1.96
C VAL A 221 -4.54 -8.43 2.31
N LEU A 222 -3.58 -8.58 1.41
CA LEU A 222 -2.31 -7.88 1.43
C LEU A 222 -2.41 -6.64 0.54
N LEU A 223 -2.12 -5.47 1.10
CA LEU A 223 -2.16 -4.17 0.43
C LEU A 223 -0.72 -3.70 0.21
N MET A 224 -0.34 -3.35 -1.02
CA MET A 224 1.03 -2.89 -1.34
C MET A 224 0.99 -1.55 -2.07
N ASP A 225 1.63 -0.53 -1.50
CA ASP A 225 1.71 0.82 -2.06
C ASP A 225 3.07 1.01 -2.75
N GLU A 226 3.09 0.93 -4.08
CA GLU A 226 4.27 1.09 -4.94
C GLU A 226 5.54 0.39 -4.39
N PRO A 227 5.48 -0.90 -4.01
CA PRO A 227 6.51 -1.54 -3.18
C PRO A 227 7.88 -1.67 -3.86
N PHE A 228 7.94 -1.48 -5.18
CA PHE A 228 9.16 -1.65 -5.96
C PHE A 228 9.64 -0.36 -6.64
N ALA A 229 8.98 0.78 -6.37
CA ALA A 229 9.28 2.05 -7.05
C ALA A 229 10.73 2.54 -6.82
N ALA A 230 11.26 2.34 -5.62
CA ALA A 230 12.61 2.78 -5.26
C ALA A 230 13.73 1.77 -5.61
N LEU A 231 13.42 0.67 -6.32
CA LEU A 231 14.39 -0.35 -6.74
C LEU A 231 14.88 -0.09 -8.16
N ASP A 232 16.14 -0.46 -8.42
CA ASP A 232 16.68 -0.52 -9.78
C ASP A 232 15.93 -1.59 -10.62
N ALA A 233 16.04 -1.51 -11.95
CA ALA A 233 15.26 -2.34 -12.87
C ALA A 233 15.51 -3.85 -12.67
N LEU A 234 16.75 -4.27 -12.42
CA LEU A 234 17.08 -5.69 -12.25
C LEU A 234 16.54 -6.24 -10.93
N THR A 235 16.75 -5.50 -9.84
CA THR A 235 16.22 -5.84 -8.52
C THR A 235 14.70 -5.84 -8.53
N ARG A 236 14.07 -4.87 -9.20
CA ARG A 236 12.60 -4.79 -9.34
C ARG A 236 12.05 -6.05 -10.03
N ARG A 237 12.61 -6.44 -11.16
CA ARG A 237 12.20 -7.65 -11.88
C ARG A 237 12.30 -8.89 -11.01
N ARG A 238 13.41 -9.05 -10.30
CA ARG A 238 13.61 -10.16 -9.37
C ARG A 238 12.58 -10.16 -8.24
N MET A 239 12.25 -8.99 -7.68
CA MET A 239 11.22 -8.87 -6.64
C MET A 239 9.82 -9.23 -7.15
N GLN A 240 9.49 -8.90 -8.40
CA GLN A 240 8.25 -9.33 -9.05
C GLN A 240 8.21 -10.84 -9.21
N GLU A 241 9.30 -11.47 -9.67
CA GLU A 241 9.43 -12.93 -9.77
C GLU A 241 9.18 -13.61 -8.42
N GLU A 242 9.83 -13.12 -7.36
CA GLU A 242 9.70 -13.65 -6.00
C GLU A 242 8.29 -13.45 -5.43
N LEU A 243 7.66 -12.30 -5.66
CA LEU A 243 6.30 -12.04 -5.23
C LEU A 243 5.30 -12.97 -5.91
N LEU A 244 5.46 -13.20 -7.22
CA LEU A 244 4.61 -14.12 -7.97
C LEU A 244 4.79 -15.57 -7.54
N ALA A 245 6.03 -16.01 -7.28
CA ALA A 245 6.32 -17.34 -6.74
C ALA A 245 5.67 -17.53 -5.35
N LEU A 246 5.78 -16.54 -4.45
CA LEU A 246 5.10 -16.56 -3.16
C LEU A 246 3.58 -16.60 -3.32
N TRP A 247 3.03 -15.87 -4.28
CA TRP A 247 1.60 -15.89 -4.54
C TRP A 247 1.13 -17.25 -5.08
N ASP A 248 1.90 -17.86 -5.96
CA ASP A 248 1.58 -19.20 -6.49
C ASP A 248 1.55 -20.27 -5.39
N GLU A 249 2.42 -20.14 -4.40
CA GLU A 249 2.47 -21.05 -3.25
C GLU A 249 1.34 -20.79 -2.23
N LEU A 250 1.11 -19.52 -1.89
CA LEU A 250 0.28 -19.15 -0.74
C LEU A 250 -1.14 -18.70 -1.11
N ARG A 251 -1.38 -18.33 -2.35
CA ARG A 251 -2.68 -17.89 -2.89
C ARG A 251 -3.38 -16.81 -2.06
N PHE A 252 -2.62 -15.85 -1.53
CA PHE A 252 -3.18 -14.71 -0.81
C PHE A 252 -3.87 -13.72 -1.75
N THR A 253 -4.82 -12.94 -1.24
CA THR A 253 -5.43 -11.85 -2.01
C THR A 253 -4.51 -10.64 -1.95
N LEU A 254 -4.23 -10.03 -3.09
CA LEU A 254 -3.32 -8.90 -3.23
C LEU A 254 -4.04 -7.71 -3.86
N VAL A 255 -3.92 -6.53 -3.24
CA VAL A 255 -4.18 -5.23 -3.87
C VAL A 255 -2.84 -4.51 -4.00
N PHE A 256 -2.44 -4.23 -5.23
CA PHE A 256 -1.13 -3.70 -5.58
C PHE A 256 -1.28 -2.34 -6.28
N VAL A 257 -0.62 -1.32 -5.77
CA VAL A 257 -0.60 0.01 -6.37
C VAL A 257 0.69 0.20 -7.16
N THR A 258 0.58 0.70 -8.38
CA THR A 258 1.72 1.09 -9.21
C THR A 258 1.34 2.21 -10.18
N HIS A 259 2.36 2.88 -10.72
CA HIS A 259 2.23 3.79 -11.86
C HIS A 259 2.85 3.20 -13.14
N SER A 260 3.44 2.01 -13.09
CA SER A 260 4.05 1.31 -14.22
C SER A 260 3.04 0.37 -14.88
N ILE A 261 2.79 0.58 -16.18
CA ILE A 261 1.89 -0.28 -16.99
C ILE A 261 2.45 -1.69 -17.09
N GLU A 262 3.76 -1.82 -17.33
CA GLU A 262 4.44 -3.11 -17.42
C GLU A 262 4.28 -3.90 -16.12
N GLU A 263 4.54 -3.26 -14.99
CA GLU A 263 4.39 -3.88 -13.66
C GLU A 263 2.95 -4.32 -13.40
N ALA A 264 1.96 -3.48 -13.76
CA ALA A 264 0.56 -3.80 -13.61
C ALA A 264 0.14 -5.05 -14.41
N LEU A 265 0.62 -5.18 -15.65
CA LEU A 265 0.34 -6.33 -16.50
C LEU A 265 1.06 -7.60 -16.02
N VAL A 266 2.29 -7.48 -15.51
CA VAL A 266 3.09 -8.62 -15.04
C VAL A 266 2.55 -9.16 -13.72
N VAL A 267 2.28 -8.27 -12.74
CA VAL A 267 1.88 -8.65 -11.38
C VAL A 267 0.40 -8.96 -11.30
N GLY A 268 -0.44 -8.21 -12.03
CA GLY A 268 -1.89 -8.27 -11.90
C GLY A 268 -2.55 -9.46 -12.58
N SER A 269 -3.63 -9.94 -12.01
CA SER A 269 -4.63 -10.73 -12.71
C SER A 269 -5.75 -9.86 -13.30
N ARG A 270 -6.02 -8.71 -12.63
CA ARG A 270 -6.93 -7.66 -13.08
C ARG A 270 -6.36 -6.29 -12.72
N VAL A 271 -6.51 -5.33 -13.61
CA VAL A 271 -5.97 -3.98 -13.50
C VAL A 271 -7.11 -2.97 -13.56
N ALA A 272 -7.29 -2.21 -12.49
CA ALA A 272 -8.20 -1.07 -12.45
C ALA A 272 -7.41 0.22 -12.73
N ILE A 273 -7.85 0.97 -13.74
CA ILE A 273 -7.22 2.20 -14.19
C ILE A 273 -7.97 3.38 -13.60
N LEU A 274 -7.26 4.21 -12.84
CA LEU A 274 -7.80 5.44 -12.27
C LEU A 274 -7.48 6.65 -13.16
N SER A 275 -8.46 7.57 -13.27
CA SER A 275 -8.28 8.87 -13.92
C SER A 275 -7.28 9.74 -13.15
N PRO A 276 -6.70 10.79 -13.76
CA PRO A 276 -6.09 11.87 -13.04
C PRO A 276 -7.03 12.48 -11.98
N HIS A 277 -6.46 13.28 -11.10
CA HIS A 277 -7.16 13.89 -9.95
C HIS A 277 -8.47 14.64 -10.30
N PRO A 278 -9.59 14.41 -9.57
CA PRO A 278 -9.80 13.37 -8.58
C PRO A 278 -9.91 11.99 -9.22
N GLY A 279 -9.29 10.99 -8.56
CA GLY A 279 -9.28 9.62 -9.07
C GLY A 279 -10.68 9.03 -9.22
N ARG A 280 -11.02 8.57 -10.42
CA ARG A 280 -12.23 7.82 -10.76
C ARG A 280 -11.86 6.53 -11.47
N LEU A 281 -12.64 5.50 -11.32
CA LEU A 281 -12.44 4.30 -12.11
C LEU A 281 -12.77 4.57 -13.58
N ARG A 282 -11.77 4.46 -14.47
CA ARG A 282 -11.94 4.59 -15.93
C ARG A 282 -12.25 3.28 -16.61
N ALA A 283 -11.50 2.24 -16.25
CA ALA A 283 -11.63 0.93 -16.85
C ALA A 283 -11.05 -0.14 -15.95
N GLU A 284 -11.52 -1.37 -16.11
CA GLU A 284 -10.88 -2.59 -15.62
C GLU A 284 -10.44 -3.45 -16.80
N ILE A 285 -9.23 -4.03 -16.69
CA ILE A 285 -8.62 -4.88 -17.71
C ILE A 285 -8.29 -6.23 -17.10
N ASN A 286 -8.68 -7.29 -17.78
CA ASN A 286 -8.24 -8.64 -17.47
C ASN A 286 -6.79 -8.82 -17.91
N ALA A 287 -5.91 -9.15 -17.00
CA ALA A 287 -4.47 -9.34 -17.22
C ALA A 287 -4.01 -10.79 -16.96
N HIS A 288 -4.93 -11.73 -16.75
CA HIS A 288 -4.61 -13.15 -16.46
C HIS A 288 -3.71 -13.82 -17.50
N ALA A 289 -3.76 -13.37 -18.74
CA ALA A 289 -2.94 -13.93 -19.82
C ALA A 289 -1.48 -13.48 -19.79
N PHE A 290 -1.16 -12.46 -18.98
CA PHE A 290 0.17 -11.86 -18.95
C PHE A 290 0.95 -12.31 -17.71
N GLY A 291 2.28 -12.24 -17.82
CA GLY A 291 3.22 -12.55 -16.76
C GLY A 291 4.64 -12.18 -17.18
N LEU A 292 5.62 -12.61 -16.42
CA LEU A 292 7.05 -12.29 -16.63
C LEU A 292 7.59 -12.68 -18.00
N ALA A 293 7.05 -13.75 -18.60
CA ALA A 293 7.46 -14.24 -19.93
C ALA A 293 6.73 -13.55 -21.09
N SER A 294 5.71 -12.75 -20.81
CA SER A 294 4.88 -12.11 -21.83
C SER A 294 5.50 -10.85 -22.45
N GLY A 295 6.54 -10.30 -21.83
CA GLY A 295 7.24 -9.11 -22.32
C GLY A 295 7.72 -9.28 -23.76
N GLY A 296 7.36 -8.33 -24.65
CA GLY A 296 7.71 -8.38 -26.08
C GLY A 296 6.75 -9.18 -26.95
N SER A 297 5.70 -9.82 -26.40
CA SER A 297 4.65 -10.42 -27.23
C SER A 297 3.73 -9.34 -27.82
N ALA A 298 3.15 -9.59 -28.98
CA ALA A 298 2.26 -8.64 -29.65
C ALA A 298 1.02 -8.32 -28.78
N GLU A 299 0.50 -9.31 -28.05
CA GLU A 299 -0.65 -9.16 -27.16
C GLU A 299 -0.30 -8.27 -25.96
N PHE A 300 0.90 -8.43 -25.38
CA PHE A 300 1.38 -7.61 -24.29
C PHE A 300 1.55 -6.14 -24.72
N GLU A 301 2.17 -5.92 -25.88
CA GLU A 301 2.35 -4.58 -26.46
C GLU A 301 1.01 -3.93 -26.79
N ALA A 302 0.05 -4.68 -27.32
CA ALA A 302 -1.29 -4.16 -27.59
C ALA A 302 -2.04 -3.78 -26.30
N ALA A 303 -1.91 -4.58 -25.24
CA ALA A 303 -2.47 -4.29 -23.92
C ALA A 303 -1.79 -3.05 -23.31
N HIS A 304 -0.47 -2.96 -23.38
CA HIS A 304 0.31 -1.83 -22.92
C HIS A 304 -0.14 -0.53 -23.61
N GLN A 305 -0.23 -0.52 -24.93
CA GLN A 305 -0.67 0.64 -25.70
C GLN A 305 -2.13 1.03 -25.40
N ARG A 306 -3.02 0.04 -25.19
CA ARG A 306 -4.41 0.31 -24.79
C ARG A 306 -4.48 1.00 -23.44
N ILE A 307 -3.72 0.50 -22.45
CA ILE A 307 -3.66 1.11 -21.11
C ILE A 307 -3.07 2.51 -21.20
N HIS A 308 -1.99 2.69 -21.97
CA HIS A 308 -1.37 3.99 -22.17
C HIS A 308 -2.36 5.02 -22.71
N ARG A 309 -3.17 4.66 -23.71
CA ARG A 309 -4.23 5.53 -24.22
C ARG A 309 -5.26 5.88 -23.15
N LEU A 310 -5.70 4.91 -22.37
CA LEU A 310 -6.65 5.14 -21.27
C LEU A 310 -6.09 6.06 -20.19
N LEU A 311 -4.78 6.06 -19.97
CA LEU A 311 -4.15 6.93 -18.97
C LEU A 311 -3.92 8.36 -19.45
N PHE A 312 -3.60 8.57 -20.74
CA PHE A 312 -3.02 9.82 -21.21
C PHE A 312 -3.76 10.50 -22.37
N ASP A 313 -4.52 9.77 -23.20
CA ASP A 313 -5.07 10.35 -24.44
C ASP A 313 -6.50 10.90 -24.27
N GLU A 314 -7.30 10.37 -23.36
CA GLU A 314 -8.68 10.85 -23.18
C GLU A 314 -8.77 12.24 -22.55
N ASP A 315 -7.74 12.70 -21.85
CA ASP A 315 -7.70 14.07 -21.30
C ASP A 315 -7.47 15.14 -22.37
N ARG A 316 -6.98 14.79 -23.56
CA ARG A 316 -6.82 15.71 -24.68
C ARG A 316 -8.13 16.04 -25.41
N ALA A 317 -9.12 15.16 -25.33
CA ALA A 317 -10.42 15.37 -25.96
C ALA A 317 -11.36 16.33 -25.19
N GLY A 318 -11.07 16.61 -23.90
CA GLY A 318 -11.86 17.47 -23.02
C GLY A 318 -11.31 18.90 -22.84
N ALA A 319 -10.15 19.24 -23.38
CA ALA A 319 -9.65 20.61 -23.34
C ALA A 319 -10.45 21.45 -24.34
N PRO A 320 -11.15 22.54 -23.93
CA PRO A 320 -11.77 23.46 -24.88
C PRO A 320 -10.68 24.03 -25.77
N THR A 321 -10.82 23.82 -27.07
CA THR A 321 -9.97 24.44 -28.10
C THR A 321 -9.98 25.93 -27.84
N ALA A 322 -8.87 26.50 -27.38
CA ALA A 322 -8.70 27.92 -27.27
C ALA A 322 -8.91 28.50 -28.68
N ALA A 323 -10.00 29.24 -28.85
CA ALA A 323 -10.32 29.92 -30.10
C ALA A 323 -9.11 30.79 -30.47
N SER A 324 -8.55 30.54 -31.64
CA SER A 324 -7.53 31.39 -32.25
C SER A 324 -8.09 32.82 -32.35
N PRO A 325 -7.37 33.85 -31.95
CA PRO A 325 -7.82 35.22 -32.18
C PRO A 325 -7.78 35.48 -33.68
N ASP A 326 -8.96 35.80 -34.18
CA ASP A 326 -9.25 36.16 -35.56
C ASP A 326 -8.38 37.36 -35.98
N SER A 327 -7.46 37.15 -36.92
CA SER A 327 -6.62 38.18 -37.53
C SER A 327 -7.37 38.78 -38.70
N SER A 328 -8.29 39.71 -38.43
CA SER A 328 -8.84 40.60 -39.49
C SER A 328 -9.26 41.93 -38.91
N ALA A 329 -8.30 42.86 -38.83
CA ALA A 329 -8.61 44.31 -38.81
C ALA A 329 -7.47 45.08 -39.47
N THR A 330 -7.42 44.98 -40.81
CA THR A 330 -6.76 45.98 -41.64
C THR A 330 -7.71 47.15 -41.76
N THR A 331 -7.40 48.28 -41.17
CA THR A 331 -8.07 49.53 -41.52
C THR A 331 -7.08 50.68 -41.57
N GLY A 332 -6.83 51.09 -42.73
CA GLY A 332 -6.63 52.34 -43.40
C GLY A 332 -6.10 53.56 -42.59
N LEU A 333 -4.83 53.87 -42.79
CA LEU A 333 -4.27 55.20 -42.56
C LEU A 333 -4.76 56.16 -43.66
N ARG A 334 -5.61 57.09 -43.30
CA ARG A 334 -5.79 58.33 -44.10
C ARG A 334 -4.84 59.38 -43.55
N ARG A 335 -3.94 59.86 -44.45
CA ARG A 335 -3.26 61.19 -44.35
C ARG A 335 -4.25 62.27 -44.59
N VAL A 336 -4.22 63.34 -43.79
CA VAL A 336 -4.65 64.69 -44.16
C VAL A 336 -3.64 65.70 -43.60
N ALA A 337 -3.09 66.45 -44.53
CA ALA A 337 -2.46 67.78 -44.53
C ALA A 337 -1.82 68.32 -43.23
#